data_1564b58311220526b0d25a530c407658
#
_entry.id   1564b58311220526b0d25a530c407658
#
_cell.length_a   1.000
_cell.length_b   1.000
_cell.length_c   1.000
_cell.angle_alpha   90.00
_cell.angle_beta   90.00
_cell.angle_gamma   90.00
#
_symmetry.space_group_name_H-M   'P 1'
#
loop_
_entity.id
_entity.type
_entity.pdbx_description
1 polymer ?
#
loop_
_entity_poly.entity_id
_entity_poly.type
_entity_poly.pdbx_seq_one_letter_code
_entity_poly.pdbx_strand_id
1 'polypeptide(L)'
;ILAKIKTHPLFDTKEEVYVFLKERNMRIGPTEATVLNMVEKEEKHASPLLFSLSNLQILMNKKFKYSPKETLQGVQKLYEKKWLSYPRTDCTFITQKEFSYLKMKLQEYKAFAHIEVYTPNLEPDFRYVDNHEVHEHHAIIPTRIIPSAEEFSKLTTLEKQIYTWVLHVTIAMFAPPMLIKEIAMDLRIGELLFEAKERTPVDMGWRKIILGNNQKEKISRQSLSNFHIGDTIHGFLGGLERDKKPPSPFTEGALIHAMKNAGKKAGQSKEMGLKVMGIGTEATRADVLEKLKNQDYLKLTKNKLYVTDKGKELGRVIENDPLLSNIDMTASLETALHSIGEGITTQEEFLKNLKGMIQKYIQEKPYDIKMMAGTEEWKVERHKTQQALSLGKCPRCGHEVLDRNSYISCSAKRGECTFSISKVICQKKLSDKTLRSLLKNSRTDLIKGWTGKNGKIFDAALVLNDGSLNFEFSHI
;
A
#
# COMPACT_ATOMS: atom_id res chain seq x y z
N ILE A 1 -30.23 14.26 -15.95
CA ILE A 1 -30.14 14.59 -14.51
C ILE A 1 -30.59 13.35 -13.75
N LEU A 2 -29.85 12.92 -12.73
CA LEU A 2 -30.21 11.83 -11.86
C LEU A 2 -30.52 12.39 -10.46
N ALA A 3 -31.78 12.28 -10.04
CA ALA A 3 -32.19 12.60 -8.68
C ALA A 3 -32.32 11.33 -7.84
N LYS A 4 -31.99 11.40 -6.56
CA LYS A 4 -32.13 10.31 -5.62
C LYS A 4 -33.08 10.70 -4.50
N ILE A 5 -33.85 9.74 -4.01
CA ILE A 5 -34.73 9.94 -2.86
C ILE A 5 -33.90 10.31 -1.61
N LYS A 6 -34.35 11.36 -0.88
CA LYS A 6 -33.61 11.92 0.26
C LYS A 6 -33.69 11.09 1.54
N THR A 7 -34.82 10.48 1.80
CA THR A 7 -35.21 10.02 3.14
C THR A 7 -35.48 8.53 3.22
N HIS A 8 -35.01 7.72 2.25
CA HIS A 8 -35.40 6.31 2.25
C HIS A 8 -34.25 5.32 2.33
N PRO A 9 -34.44 4.22 3.10
CA PRO A 9 -33.50 3.11 3.09
C PRO A 9 -33.42 2.45 1.71
N LEU A 10 -32.32 1.71 1.51
CA LEU A 10 -32.21 0.82 0.37
C LEU A 10 -33.21 -0.32 0.52
N PHE A 11 -33.92 -0.65 -0.54
CA PHE A 11 -34.80 -1.80 -0.59
C PHE A 11 -33.97 -3.04 -0.95
N ASP A 12 -34.29 -4.19 -0.38
CA ASP A 12 -33.59 -5.43 -0.70
C ASP A 12 -34.19 -6.15 -1.91
N THR A 13 -35.47 -5.89 -2.23
CA THR A 13 -36.20 -6.51 -3.34
C THR A 13 -36.92 -5.46 -4.21
N LYS A 14 -37.26 -5.85 -5.44
CA LYS A 14 -38.09 -5.02 -6.34
C LYS A 14 -39.52 -4.91 -5.84
N GLU A 15 -40.02 -5.96 -5.25
CA GLU A 15 -41.37 -6.06 -4.68
C GLU A 15 -41.58 -5.00 -3.60
N GLU A 16 -40.59 -4.81 -2.71
CA GLU A 16 -40.64 -3.76 -1.69
C GLU A 16 -40.74 -2.36 -2.30
N VAL A 17 -40.05 -2.09 -3.39
CA VAL A 17 -40.16 -0.81 -4.11
C VAL A 17 -41.57 -0.61 -4.65
N TYR A 18 -42.16 -1.66 -5.26
CA TYR A 18 -43.53 -1.59 -5.79
C TYR A 18 -44.56 -1.36 -4.67
N VAL A 19 -44.45 -2.08 -3.55
CA VAL A 19 -45.35 -1.89 -2.38
C VAL A 19 -45.21 -0.48 -1.86
N PHE A 20 -43.99 0.00 -1.64
CA PHE A 20 -43.68 1.35 -1.14
C PHE A 20 -44.29 2.47 -2.02
N LEU A 21 -44.19 2.34 -3.35
CA LEU A 21 -44.78 3.31 -4.28
C LEU A 21 -46.32 3.20 -4.31
N LYS A 22 -46.84 1.97 -4.29
CA LYS A 22 -48.31 1.72 -4.30
C LYS A 22 -49.00 2.31 -3.08
N GLU A 23 -48.44 2.19 -1.90
CA GLU A 23 -48.96 2.79 -0.66
C GLU A 23 -49.06 4.32 -0.76
N ARG A 24 -48.31 4.96 -1.65
CA ARG A 24 -48.29 6.41 -1.91
C ARG A 24 -49.02 6.83 -3.18
N ASN A 25 -49.81 5.94 -3.73
CA ASN A 25 -50.48 6.12 -5.03
C ASN A 25 -49.55 6.51 -6.18
N MET A 26 -48.31 5.97 -6.14
CA MET A 26 -47.28 6.20 -7.13
C MET A 26 -46.96 4.90 -7.91
N ARG A 27 -46.42 5.06 -9.11
CA ARG A 27 -45.99 3.93 -9.95
C ARG A 27 -44.68 4.25 -10.65
N ILE A 28 -43.93 3.20 -10.99
CA ILE A 28 -42.77 3.32 -11.87
C ILE A 28 -43.23 3.76 -13.26
N GLY A 29 -42.61 4.79 -13.80
CA GLY A 29 -42.97 5.34 -15.12
C GLY A 29 -42.71 6.84 -15.23
N PRO A 30 -43.21 7.43 -16.35
CA PRO A 30 -43.14 8.86 -16.54
C PRO A 30 -43.84 9.61 -15.36
N THR A 31 -43.22 10.68 -14.92
CA THR A 31 -43.67 11.44 -13.78
C THR A 31 -43.28 12.92 -13.90
N GLU A 32 -43.96 13.76 -13.17
CA GLU A 32 -43.60 15.17 -13.02
C GLU A 32 -42.99 15.41 -11.65
N ALA A 33 -41.96 16.20 -11.62
CA ALA A 33 -41.31 16.65 -10.39
C ALA A 33 -41.34 18.16 -10.30
N THR A 34 -41.64 18.68 -9.14
CA THR A 34 -41.62 20.13 -8.88
C THR A 34 -40.32 20.48 -8.18
N VAL A 35 -39.63 21.52 -8.62
CA VAL A 35 -38.45 22.08 -7.97
C VAL A 35 -38.86 22.84 -6.72
N LEU A 36 -38.47 22.36 -5.55
CA LEU A 36 -38.83 22.98 -4.27
C LEU A 36 -37.80 23.98 -3.76
N ASN A 37 -36.54 23.64 -3.97
CA ASN A 37 -35.40 24.40 -3.47
C ASN A 37 -34.17 24.21 -4.37
N MET A 38 -33.37 25.26 -4.42
CA MET A 38 -32.07 25.23 -5.09
C MET A 38 -31.03 25.93 -4.24
N VAL A 39 -29.91 25.27 -4.00
CA VAL A 39 -28.78 25.82 -3.25
C VAL A 39 -27.54 25.73 -4.12
N GLU A 40 -26.93 26.88 -4.32
CA GLU A 40 -25.64 26.99 -5.01
C GLU A 40 -24.55 27.33 -4.00
N LYS A 41 -23.42 26.64 -4.06
CA LYS A 41 -22.25 26.95 -3.25
C LYS A 41 -20.97 26.72 -4.03
N GLU A 42 -19.95 27.50 -3.72
CA GLU A 42 -18.58 27.27 -4.17
C GLU A 42 -17.79 26.53 -3.10
N GLU A 43 -17.09 25.47 -3.53
CA GLU A 43 -16.18 24.70 -2.70
C GLU A 43 -14.76 24.93 -3.17
N LYS A 44 -13.87 25.30 -2.23
CA LYS A 44 -12.44 25.41 -2.47
C LYS A 44 -11.74 24.12 -2.08
N HIS A 45 -11.08 23.48 -3.03
CA HIS A 45 -10.30 22.27 -2.79
C HIS A 45 -8.83 22.60 -2.87
N ALA A 46 -8.15 22.55 -1.73
CA ALA A 46 -6.70 22.75 -1.66
C ALA A 46 -5.95 21.61 -2.35
N SER A 47 -4.68 21.85 -2.74
CA SER A 47 -3.82 20.84 -3.33
C SER A 47 -3.54 19.68 -2.35
N PRO A 48 -3.15 18.50 -2.84
CA PRO A 48 -2.77 17.38 -1.98
C PRO A 48 -1.69 17.79 -0.97
N LEU A 49 -1.67 17.13 0.18
CA LEU A 49 -0.55 17.23 1.12
C LEU A 49 0.74 16.76 0.47
N LEU A 50 1.87 17.26 0.94
CA LEU A 50 3.18 16.77 0.55
C LEU A 50 3.35 15.30 0.93
N PHE A 51 4.30 14.61 0.34
CA PHE A 51 4.42 13.17 0.51
C PHE A 51 5.16 12.79 1.79
N SER A 52 4.51 11.96 2.62
CA SER A 52 5.22 10.95 3.42
C SER A 52 5.55 9.74 2.56
N LEU A 53 6.43 8.84 3.04
CA LEU A 53 6.75 7.61 2.30
C LEU A 53 5.52 6.78 2.00
N SER A 54 4.67 6.52 3.00
CA SER A 54 3.43 5.75 2.78
C SER A 54 2.51 6.39 1.76
N ASN A 55 2.33 7.71 1.78
CA ASN A 55 1.47 8.40 0.82
C ASN A 55 2.01 8.27 -0.60
N LEU A 56 3.33 8.34 -0.78
CA LEU A 56 4.00 8.12 -2.07
C LEU A 56 3.84 6.68 -2.54
N GLN A 57 4.05 5.69 -1.67
CA GLN A 57 3.87 4.26 -1.96
C GLN A 57 2.43 3.95 -2.39
N ILE A 58 1.43 4.50 -1.69
CA ILE A 58 0.01 4.36 -2.04
C ILE A 58 -0.27 4.91 -3.44
N LEU A 59 0.24 6.10 -3.75
CA LEU A 59 0.06 6.73 -5.05
C LEU A 59 0.70 5.90 -6.17
N MET A 60 1.96 5.49 -6.01
CA MET A 60 2.71 4.72 -7.00
C MET A 60 2.07 3.35 -7.26
N ASN A 61 1.61 2.67 -6.20
CA ASN A 61 0.86 1.42 -6.35
C ASN A 61 -0.49 1.62 -7.05
N LYS A 62 -1.26 2.64 -6.67
CA LYS A 62 -2.57 2.92 -7.26
C LYS A 62 -2.48 3.25 -8.76
N LYS A 63 -1.52 4.10 -9.14
CA LYS A 63 -1.40 4.61 -10.52
C LYS A 63 -0.60 3.68 -11.42
N PHE A 64 0.51 3.15 -10.93
CA PHE A 64 1.51 2.47 -11.75
C PHE A 64 1.75 1.02 -11.36
N LYS A 65 1.11 0.53 -10.29
CA LYS A 65 1.19 -0.86 -9.79
C LYS A 65 2.54 -1.26 -9.21
N TYR A 66 3.43 -0.30 -8.91
CA TYR A 66 4.66 -0.58 -8.21
C TYR A 66 4.39 -1.01 -6.77
N SER A 67 5.19 -1.95 -6.29
CA SER A 67 5.16 -2.35 -4.88
C SER A 67 5.68 -1.24 -3.97
N PRO A 68 5.31 -1.23 -2.69
CA PRO A 68 5.88 -0.31 -1.71
C PRO A 68 7.41 -0.40 -1.61
N LYS A 69 7.97 -1.60 -1.77
CA LYS A 69 9.43 -1.82 -1.74
C LYS A 69 10.13 -1.22 -2.96
N GLU A 70 9.62 -1.43 -4.17
CA GLU A 70 10.16 -0.79 -5.38
C GLU A 70 10.11 0.72 -5.26
N THR A 71 9.00 1.28 -4.77
CA THR A 71 8.86 2.72 -4.54
C THR A 71 9.90 3.24 -3.55
N LEU A 72 10.13 2.55 -2.42
CA LEU A 72 11.16 2.92 -1.46
C LEU A 72 12.56 2.89 -2.09
N GLN A 73 12.88 1.86 -2.86
CA GLN A 73 14.16 1.76 -3.56
C GLN A 73 14.36 2.88 -4.57
N GLY A 74 13.31 3.23 -5.33
CA GLY A 74 13.36 4.33 -6.30
C GLY A 74 13.57 5.69 -5.63
N VAL A 75 12.83 5.98 -4.56
CA VAL A 75 12.98 7.27 -3.85
C VAL A 75 14.31 7.34 -3.11
N GLN A 76 14.82 6.21 -2.58
CA GLN A 76 16.14 6.14 -1.95
C GLN A 76 17.27 6.52 -2.92
N LYS A 77 17.24 6.00 -4.13
CA LYS A 77 18.22 6.36 -5.18
C LYS A 77 18.16 7.84 -5.55
N LEU A 78 16.97 8.43 -5.61
CA LEU A 78 16.81 9.87 -5.88
C LEU A 78 17.33 10.72 -4.71
N TYR A 79 17.18 10.26 -3.47
CA TYR A 79 17.78 10.88 -2.30
C TYR A 79 19.32 10.80 -2.34
N GLU A 80 19.89 9.64 -2.67
CA GLU A 80 21.35 9.45 -2.80
C GLU A 80 21.96 10.35 -3.90
N LYS A 81 21.20 10.62 -4.97
CA LYS A 81 21.53 11.63 -5.99
C LYS A 81 21.36 13.07 -5.49
N LYS A 82 20.85 13.26 -4.27
CA LYS A 82 20.55 14.58 -3.69
C LYS A 82 19.45 15.37 -4.43
N TRP A 83 18.56 14.70 -5.15
CA TRP A 83 17.45 15.33 -5.87
C TRP A 83 16.16 15.39 -5.07
N LEU A 84 15.97 14.45 -4.13
CA LEU A 84 14.87 14.45 -3.18
C LEU A 84 15.39 14.49 -1.73
N SER A 85 14.56 14.94 -0.81
CA SER A 85 14.81 14.88 0.64
C SER A 85 14.75 13.46 1.16
N TYR A 86 15.06 13.26 2.45
CA TYR A 86 15.10 11.95 3.10
C TYR A 86 13.79 11.17 2.92
N PRO A 87 13.83 9.92 2.44
CA PRO A 87 12.63 9.20 2.03
C PRO A 87 11.80 8.58 3.16
N ARG A 88 12.43 8.24 4.31
CA ARG A 88 11.74 7.50 5.39
C ARG A 88 11.12 8.45 6.41
N THR A 89 10.16 9.22 5.95
CA THR A 89 9.43 10.18 6.77
C THR A 89 7.93 9.89 6.76
N ASP A 90 7.28 10.04 7.91
CA ASP A 90 5.82 10.02 8.07
C ASP A 90 5.20 11.42 7.95
N CYS A 91 6.05 12.44 7.97
CA CYS A 91 5.67 13.85 7.93
C CYS A 91 5.14 14.24 6.54
N THR A 92 4.12 15.09 6.53
CA THR A 92 3.57 15.72 5.31
C THR A 92 3.74 17.22 5.32
N PHE A 93 4.46 17.74 6.30
CA PHE A 93 4.76 19.16 6.47
C PHE A 93 6.22 19.46 6.15
N ILE A 94 6.48 20.75 5.91
CA ILE A 94 7.82 21.33 5.80
C ILE A 94 7.96 22.48 6.78
N THR A 95 9.20 22.86 7.09
CA THR A 95 9.46 24.06 7.90
C THR A 95 9.46 25.33 7.04
N GLN A 96 9.43 26.48 7.69
CA GLN A 96 9.58 27.79 7.03
C GLN A 96 10.88 27.89 6.21
N LYS A 97 11.93 27.20 6.62
CA LYS A 97 13.24 27.16 5.91
C LYS A 97 13.11 26.44 4.57
N GLU A 98 12.46 25.27 4.56
CA GLU A 98 12.20 24.52 3.32
C GLU A 98 11.26 25.30 2.40
N PHE A 99 10.19 25.90 2.93
CA PHE A 99 9.29 26.74 2.14
C PHE A 99 10.04 27.87 1.45
N SER A 100 10.93 28.56 2.16
CA SER A 100 11.68 29.68 1.63
C SER A 100 12.56 29.29 0.43
N TYR A 101 13.27 28.16 0.47
CA TYR A 101 14.06 27.74 -0.68
C TYR A 101 13.21 27.21 -1.83
N LEU A 102 12.09 26.50 -1.53
CA LEU A 102 11.17 26.05 -2.57
C LEU A 102 10.54 27.22 -3.32
N LYS A 103 10.17 28.29 -2.60
CA LYS A 103 9.70 29.55 -3.18
C LYS A 103 10.75 30.16 -4.12
N MET A 104 12.02 30.22 -3.71
CA MET A 104 13.11 30.73 -4.55
C MET A 104 13.32 29.88 -5.82
N LYS A 105 13.19 28.56 -5.72
CA LYS A 105 13.39 27.60 -6.81
C LYS A 105 12.15 27.36 -7.66
N LEU A 106 11.02 27.94 -7.32
CA LEU A 106 9.74 27.64 -7.96
C LEU A 106 9.75 27.81 -9.49
N GLN A 107 10.39 28.84 -10.00
CA GLN A 107 10.45 29.09 -11.44
C GLN A 107 11.29 28.04 -12.18
N GLU A 108 12.42 27.62 -11.58
CA GLU A 108 13.26 26.55 -12.13
C GLU A 108 12.54 25.21 -12.13
N TYR A 109 11.81 24.90 -11.05
CA TYR A 109 10.97 23.69 -10.97
C TYR A 109 9.86 23.68 -12.02
N LYS A 110 9.17 24.81 -12.21
CA LYS A 110 8.13 24.96 -13.23
C LYS A 110 8.70 24.79 -14.64
N ALA A 111 9.85 25.39 -14.92
CA ALA A 111 10.53 25.24 -16.20
C ALA A 111 10.91 23.79 -16.48
N PHE A 112 11.49 23.09 -15.48
CA PHE A 112 11.84 21.67 -15.58
C PHE A 112 10.61 20.78 -15.81
N ALA A 113 9.49 21.05 -15.13
CA ALA A 113 8.25 20.30 -15.23
C ALA A 113 7.38 20.70 -16.44
N HIS A 114 7.80 21.68 -17.25
CA HIS A 114 7.02 22.25 -18.36
C HIS A 114 5.61 22.70 -17.94
N ILE A 115 5.51 23.33 -16.76
CA ILE A 115 4.25 23.84 -16.20
C ILE A 115 4.08 25.29 -16.56
N GLU A 116 2.95 25.63 -17.17
CA GLU A 116 2.60 26.98 -17.56
C GLU A 116 2.44 27.94 -16.37
N VAL A 117 2.44 29.23 -16.67
CA VAL A 117 2.35 30.29 -15.67
C VAL A 117 0.95 30.34 -15.05
N TYR A 118 0.88 30.27 -13.74
CA TYR A 118 -0.25 30.66 -12.91
C TYR A 118 0.24 31.66 -11.86
N THR A 119 -0.64 32.45 -11.28
CA THR A 119 -0.28 33.31 -10.15
C THR A 119 -0.08 32.48 -8.89
N PRO A 120 1.17 32.29 -8.42
CA PRO A 120 1.44 31.45 -7.27
C PRO A 120 1.04 32.17 -5.98
N ASN A 121 0.57 31.38 -5.00
CA ASN A 121 0.52 31.83 -3.61
C ASN A 121 1.93 31.66 -3.01
N LEU A 122 2.56 32.78 -2.68
CA LEU A 122 3.92 32.83 -2.13
C LEU A 122 3.96 33.03 -0.63
N GLU A 123 2.80 33.00 0.03
CA GLU A 123 2.70 33.01 1.49
C GLU A 123 2.58 31.58 2.03
N PRO A 124 3.21 31.28 3.17
CA PRO A 124 3.15 29.97 3.76
C PRO A 124 1.71 29.65 4.22
N ASP A 125 1.22 28.48 3.82
CA ASP A 125 -0.07 27.95 4.26
C ASP A 125 0.18 26.89 5.36
N PHE A 126 -0.47 27.03 6.51
CA PHE A 126 -0.39 26.11 7.64
C PHE A 126 -0.76 24.66 7.27
N ARG A 127 -1.42 24.44 6.16
CA ARG A 127 -1.70 23.13 5.61
C ARG A 127 -0.42 22.36 5.25
N TYR A 128 0.66 23.06 4.91
CA TYR A 128 1.92 22.49 4.40
C TYR A 128 3.13 22.91 5.23
N VAL A 129 3.07 24.08 5.86
CA VAL A 129 4.19 24.70 6.55
C VAL A 129 3.89 24.79 8.03
N ASP A 130 4.47 23.89 8.82
CA ASP A 130 4.36 23.91 10.26
C ASP A 130 5.64 23.36 10.89
N ASN A 131 6.37 24.24 11.61
CA ASN A 131 7.62 23.85 12.26
C ASN A 131 7.41 22.88 13.41
N HIS A 132 6.25 22.89 14.06
CA HIS A 132 5.95 22.02 15.20
C HIS A 132 5.61 20.58 14.77
N GLU A 133 5.06 20.41 13.55
CA GLU A 133 4.74 19.09 12.99
C GLU A 133 5.95 18.42 12.32
N VAL A 134 7.06 19.14 12.14
CA VAL A 134 8.32 18.57 11.62
C VAL A 134 9.25 18.23 12.77
N HIS A 135 9.30 16.93 13.11
CA HIS A 135 10.18 16.45 14.19
C HIS A 135 11.59 16.16 13.67
N GLU A 136 11.85 14.93 13.19
CA GLU A 136 13.16 14.51 12.69
C GLU A 136 13.36 14.85 11.21
N HIS A 137 12.34 14.61 10.40
CA HIS A 137 12.38 14.77 8.94
C HIS A 137 11.08 15.39 8.42
N HIS A 138 11.23 16.37 7.55
CA HIS A 138 10.10 16.96 6.83
C HIS A 138 9.61 16.03 5.68
N ALA A 139 8.53 16.41 5.01
CA ALA A 139 7.97 15.70 3.87
C ALA A 139 9.02 15.46 2.75
N ILE A 140 8.74 14.47 1.89
CA ILE A 140 9.54 14.21 0.69
C ILE A 140 9.28 15.34 -0.32
N ILE A 141 10.31 16.13 -0.61
CA ILE A 141 10.28 17.28 -1.52
C ILE A 141 11.53 17.29 -2.40
N PRO A 142 11.51 17.99 -3.55
CA PRO A 142 12.71 18.20 -4.35
C PRO A 142 13.71 19.09 -3.59
N THR A 143 15.00 18.81 -3.77
CA THR A 143 16.08 19.61 -3.19
C THR A 143 16.43 20.81 -4.11
N ARG A 144 17.38 21.63 -3.68
CA ARG A 144 17.90 22.73 -4.50
C ARG A 144 18.60 22.28 -5.79
N ILE A 145 18.96 21.00 -5.88
CA ILE A 145 19.63 20.40 -7.04
C ILE A 145 18.56 19.85 -7.98
N ILE A 146 18.46 20.44 -9.15
CA ILE A 146 17.55 20.00 -10.21
C ILE A 146 18.38 19.19 -11.21
N PRO A 147 17.96 17.95 -11.57
CA PRO A 147 18.68 17.17 -12.56
C PRO A 147 18.72 17.88 -13.91
N SER A 148 19.81 17.75 -14.66
CA SER A 148 19.83 18.14 -16.07
C SER A 148 18.93 17.21 -16.90
N ALA A 149 18.52 17.63 -18.08
CA ALA A 149 17.71 16.81 -19.00
C ALA A 149 18.41 15.47 -19.32
N GLU A 150 19.74 15.50 -19.47
CA GLU A 150 20.54 14.29 -19.71
C GLU A 150 20.51 13.32 -18.51
N GLU A 151 20.76 13.82 -17.30
CA GLU A 151 20.71 13.02 -16.07
C GLU A 151 19.32 12.44 -15.84
N PHE A 152 18.28 13.24 -16.03
CA PHE A 152 16.89 12.79 -15.90
C PHE A 152 16.55 11.73 -16.96
N SER A 153 17.07 11.85 -18.18
CA SER A 153 16.84 10.87 -19.25
C SER A 153 17.35 9.46 -18.88
N LYS A 154 18.46 9.39 -18.13
CA LYS A 154 19.11 8.15 -17.67
C LYS A 154 18.38 7.43 -16.53
N LEU A 155 17.38 8.06 -15.91
CA LEU A 155 16.56 7.44 -14.86
C LEU A 155 15.69 6.32 -15.41
N THR A 156 15.41 5.35 -14.55
CA THR A 156 14.37 4.33 -14.81
C THR A 156 12.98 4.98 -14.87
N THR A 157 12.03 4.31 -15.50
CA THR A 157 10.64 4.78 -15.58
C THR A 157 10.05 5.05 -14.19
N LEU A 158 10.31 4.18 -13.21
CA LEU A 158 9.88 4.36 -11.83
C LEU A 158 10.48 5.63 -11.20
N GLU A 159 11.80 5.82 -11.31
CA GLU A 159 12.49 6.99 -10.75
C GLU A 159 11.98 8.30 -11.38
N LYS A 160 11.77 8.31 -12.71
CA LYS A 160 11.15 9.44 -13.42
C LYS A 160 9.76 9.76 -12.86
N GLN A 161 8.93 8.75 -12.71
CA GLN A 161 7.58 8.93 -12.19
C GLN A 161 7.57 9.43 -10.75
N ILE A 162 8.43 8.87 -9.88
CA ILE A 162 8.57 9.34 -8.49
C ILE A 162 8.98 10.81 -8.46
N TYR A 163 10.05 11.18 -9.16
CA TYR A 163 10.54 12.56 -9.17
C TYR A 163 9.47 13.52 -9.70
N THR A 164 8.85 13.19 -10.83
CA THR A 164 7.78 14.00 -11.43
C THR A 164 6.60 14.21 -10.46
N TRP A 165 6.15 13.16 -9.79
CA TRP A 165 5.02 13.28 -8.85
C TRP A 165 5.37 14.11 -7.63
N VAL A 166 6.56 13.92 -7.05
CA VAL A 166 7.02 14.75 -5.92
C VAL A 166 7.13 16.21 -6.34
N LEU A 167 7.72 16.47 -7.51
CA LEU A 167 7.87 17.82 -8.05
C LEU A 167 6.50 18.48 -8.32
N HIS A 168 5.58 17.77 -8.99
CA HIS A 168 4.25 18.30 -9.30
C HIS A 168 3.44 18.63 -8.04
N VAL A 169 3.46 17.77 -7.02
CA VAL A 169 2.75 18.04 -5.77
C VAL A 169 3.38 19.21 -5.02
N THR A 170 4.71 19.33 -5.05
CA THR A 170 5.42 20.47 -4.47
C THR A 170 5.07 21.79 -5.18
N ILE A 171 5.03 21.80 -6.51
CA ILE A 171 4.61 22.99 -7.29
C ILE A 171 3.12 23.30 -7.03
N ALA A 172 2.27 22.27 -6.93
CA ALA A 172 0.85 22.40 -6.66
C ALA A 172 0.54 23.05 -5.29
N MET A 173 1.44 22.94 -4.32
CA MET A 173 1.34 23.65 -3.03
C MET A 173 1.27 25.17 -3.21
N PHE A 174 1.94 25.72 -4.22
CA PHE A 174 1.94 27.14 -4.54
C PHE A 174 0.81 27.55 -5.48
N ALA A 175 0.01 26.62 -5.98
CA ALA A 175 -1.05 26.94 -6.94
C ALA A 175 -2.36 27.31 -6.23
N PRO A 176 -3.24 28.08 -6.91
CA PRO A 176 -4.57 28.36 -6.40
C PRO A 176 -5.37 27.09 -6.14
N PRO A 177 -6.30 27.08 -5.21
CA PRO A 177 -7.21 25.95 -4.99
C PRO A 177 -8.05 25.68 -6.24
N MET A 178 -8.49 24.44 -6.39
CA MET A 178 -9.53 24.11 -7.36
C MET A 178 -10.87 24.63 -6.85
N LEU A 179 -11.61 25.35 -7.69
CA LEU A 179 -12.94 25.87 -7.38
C LEU A 179 -13.99 24.97 -8.04
N ILE A 180 -14.92 24.46 -7.25
CA ILE A 180 -16.06 23.66 -7.70
C ILE A 180 -17.34 24.40 -7.33
N LYS A 181 -18.19 24.61 -8.31
CA LYS A 181 -19.56 25.02 -8.12
C LYS A 181 -20.43 23.78 -7.89
N GLU A 182 -21.07 23.68 -6.74
CA GLU A 182 -22.07 22.65 -6.47
C GLU A 182 -23.45 23.28 -6.49
N ILE A 183 -24.34 22.72 -7.30
CA ILE A 183 -25.79 23.05 -7.30
C ILE A 183 -26.49 21.80 -6.75
N ALA A 184 -27.21 21.98 -5.67
CA ALA A 184 -28.14 21.01 -5.10
C ALA A 184 -29.56 21.45 -5.31
N MET A 185 -30.39 20.58 -5.89
CA MET A 185 -31.80 20.84 -6.21
C MET A 185 -32.66 19.80 -5.52
N ASP A 186 -33.65 20.29 -4.75
CA ASP A 186 -34.66 19.46 -4.12
C ASP A 186 -35.92 19.40 -5.02
N LEU A 187 -36.34 18.17 -5.26
CA LEU A 187 -37.46 17.84 -6.13
C LEU A 187 -38.55 17.13 -5.31
N ARG A 188 -39.79 17.44 -5.59
CA ARG A 188 -40.95 16.72 -5.04
C ARG A 188 -41.67 15.96 -6.15
N ILE A 189 -41.90 14.67 -5.92
CA ILE A 189 -42.72 13.80 -6.75
C ILE A 189 -43.76 13.17 -5.82
N GLY A 190 -45.03 13.60 -5.94
CA GLY A 190 -46.05 13.23 -4.97
C GLY A 190 -45.66 13.68 -3.56
N GLU A 191 -45.59 12.74 -2.62
CA GLU A 191 -45.17 12.99 -1.23
C GLU A 191 -43.67 12.82 -1.01
N LEU A 192 -42.94 12.35 -1.99
CA LEU A 192 -41.52 12.00 -1.86
C LEU A 192 -40.60 13.14 -2.26
N LEU A 193 -39.53 13.29 -1.49
CA LEU A 193 -38.47 14.25 -1.74
C LEU A 193 -37.26 13.59 -2.36
N PHE A 194 -36.77 14.18 -3.44
CA PHE A 194 -35.56 13.77 -4.14
C PHE A 194 -34.55 14.87 -4.14
N GLU A 195 -33.26 14.51 -4.24
CA GLU A 195 -32.13 15.43 -4.37
C GLU A 195 -31.37 15.13 -5.66
N ALA A 196 -31.14 16.15 -6.45
CA ALA A 196 -30.23 16.13 -7.57
C ALA A 196 -29.02 17.03 -7.23
N LYS A 197 -27.81 16.56 -7.52
CA LYS A 197 -26.56 17.34 -7.33
C LYS A 197 -25.76 17.37 -8.61
N GLU A 198 -25.28 18.55 -8.93
CA GLU A 198 -24.33 18.78 -9.99
C GLU A 198 -23.08 19.45 -9.42
N ARG A 199 -21.89 18.96 -9.81
CA ARG A 199 -20.61 19.55 -9.44
C ARG A 199 -19.85 19.88 -10.72
N THR A 200 -19.62 21.16 -10.92
CA THR A 200 -18.90 21.66 -12.10
C THR A 200 -17.67 22.42 -11.65
N PRO A 201 -16.47 22.07 -12.15
CA PRO A 201 -15.27 22.85 -11.86
C PRO A 201 -15.36 24.20 -12.55
N VAL A 202 -15.18 25.26 -11.75
CA VAL A 202 -15.12 26.66 -12.22
C VAL A 202 -13.68 27.03 -12.56
N ASP A 203 -12.75 26.63 -11.70
CA ASP A 203 -11.31 26.72 -11.96
C ASP A 203 -10.61 25.44 -11.48
N MET A 204 -9.83 24.86 -12.36
CA MET A 204 -9.06 23.63 -12.07
C MET A 204 -7.90 23.88 -11.09
N GLY A 205 -7.43 25.12 -10.94
CA GLY A 205 -6.37 25.47 -10.02
C GLY A 205 -5.18 24.52 -10.11
N TRP A 206 -4.68 24.06 -8.96
CA TRP A 206 -3.56 23.12 -8.84
C TRP A 206 -3.75 21.81 -9.64
N ARG A 207 -4.98 21.43 -9.94
CA ARG A 207 -5.27 20.16 -10.62
C ARG A 207 -4.74 20.13 -12.05
N LYS A 208 -4.61 21.30 -12.72
CA LYS A 208 -3.97 21.44 -14.03
C LYS A 208 -2.51 20.93 -14.00
N ILE A 209 -1.80 21.15 -12.89
CA ILE A 209 -0.41 20.73 -12.72
C ILE A 209 -0.30 19.19 -12.67
N ILE A 210 -1.22 18.54 -11.97
CA ILE A 210 -1.18 17.08 -11.74
C ILE A 210 -1.74 16.30 -12.93
N LEU A 211 -2.75 16.81 -13.61
CA LEU A 211 -3.43 16.11 -14.71
C LEU A 211 -2.86 16.43 -16.09
N GLY A 212 -2.10 17.53 -16.22
CA GLY A 212 -1.72 18.08 -17.52
C GLY A 212 -2.91 18.69 -18.26
N ASN A 213 -2.62 19.39 -19.36
CA ASN A 213 -3.65 20.13 -20.13
C ASN A 213 -4.59 19.25 -20.95
N ASN A 214 -4.45 17.93 -20.94
CA ASN A 214 -5.11 17.03 -21.90
C ASN A 214 -6.42 16.39 -21.42
N GLN A 215 -6.94 16.70 -20.23
CA GLN A 215 -8.25 16.16 -19.84
C GLN A 215 -9.38 17.10 -20.29
N LYS A 216 -10.02 16.72 -21.41
CA LYS A 216 -11.34 17.24 -21.75
C LYS A 216 -12.33 16.73 -20.72
N GLU A 217 -12.80 17.60 -19.86
CA GLU A 217 -13.92 17.25 -18.98
C GLU A 217 -15.16 16.96 -19.83
N LYS A 218 -15.86 15.90 -19.47
CA LYS A 218 -17.22 15.66 -20.01
C LYS A 218 -18.15 16.69 -19.39
N ILE A 219 -18.33 17.81 -20.07
CA ILE A 219 -19.36 18.77 -19.69
C ILE A 219 -20.72 18.07 -19.90
N SER A 220 -21.48 17.94 -18.83
CA SER A 220 -22.87 17.46 -18.92
C SER A 220 -23.64 18.39 -19.86
N ARG A 221 -24.37 17.83 -20.82
CA ARG A 221 -25.18 18.63 -21.76
C ARG A 221 -26.38 19.31 -21.13
N GLN A 222 -26.74 18.94 -19.90
CA GLN A 222 -27.85 19.53 -19.12
C GLN A 222 -27.30 19.93 -17.76
N SER A 223 -27.35 21.25 -17.47
CA SER A 223 -26.97 21.81 -16.18
C SER A 223 -28.20 22.06 -15.32
N LEU A 224 -28.06 21.83 -14.00
CA LEU A 224 -29.05 22.20 -13.02
C LEU A 224 -29.28 23.72 -12.95
N SER A 225 -28.32 24.52 -13.37
CA SER A 225 -28.42 25.99 -13.40
C SER A 225 -29.52 26.54 -14.31
N ASN A 226 -30.10 25.70 -15.18
CA ASN A 226 -31.17 26.11 -16.09
C ASN A 226 -32.58 26.01 -15.47
N PHE A 227 -32.69 25.55 -14.24
CA PHE A 227 -33.97 25.39 -13.54
C PHE A 227 -34.14 26.44 -12.46
N HIS A 228 -35.43 26.73 -12.13
CA HIS A 228 -35.83 27.68 -11.09
C HIS A 228 -36.78 27.01 -10.10
N ILE A 229 -36.85 27.56 -8.91
CA ILE A 229 -37.84 27.12 -7.91
C ILE A 229 -39.25 27.29 -8.48
N GLY A 230 -40.06 26.25 -8.39
CA GLY A 230 -41.41 26.18 -8.95
C GLY A 230 -41.50 25.52 -10.33
N ASP A 231 -40.38 25.30 -11.00
CA ASP A 231 -40.37 24.61 -12.29
C ASP A 231 -40.91 23.17 -12.17
N THR A 232 -41.64 22.74 -13.21
CA THR A 232 -42.04 21.34 -13.38
C THR A 232 -41.11 20.65 -14.34
N ILE A 233 -40.55 19.55 -13.90
CA ILE A 233 -39.61 18.71 -14.68
C ILE A 233 -40.29 17.41 -15.01
N HIS A 234 -40.37 17.08 -16.29
CA HIS A 234 -40.81 15.77 -16.75
C HIS A 234 -39.63 14.76 -16.67
N GLY A 235 -39.86 13.65 -16.00
CA GLY A 235 -38.85 12.62 -15.77
C GLY A 235 -39.43 11.22 -15.73
N PHE A 236 -38.61 10.29 -15.27
CA PHE A 236 -38.99 8.89 -15.10
C PHE A 236 -38.67 8.45 -13.68
N LEU A 237 -39.69 8.04 -12.94
CA LEU A 237 -39.54 7.44 -11.61
C LEU A 237 -39.20 5.96 -11.78
N GLY A 238 -38.11 5.49 -11.19
CA GLY A 238 -37.69 4.10 -11.28
C GLY A 238 -36.80 3.67 -10.14
N GLY A 239 -36.72 2.36 -9.93
CA GLY A 239 -35.75 1.72 -9.04
C GLY A 239 -34.42 1.47 -9.77
N LEU A 240 -33.31 1.81 -9.15
CA LEU A 240 -31.98 1.45 -9.64
C LEU A 240 -31.49 0.21 -8.91
N GLU A 241 -31.52 -0.92 -9.62
CA GLU A 241 -30.98 -2.18 -9.09
C GLU A 241 -29.46 -2.15 -9.08
N ARG A 242 -28.89 -2.56 -7.97
CA ARG A 242 -27.42 -2.68 -7.80
C ARG A 242 -27.07 -3.93 -7.02
N ASP A 243 -26.22 -4.75 -7.59
CA ASP A 243 -25.62 -5.87 -6.86
C ASP A 243 -24.76 -5.38 -5.70
N LYS A 244 -24.98 -5.90 -4.49
CA LYS A 244 -24.06 -5.75 -3.37
C LYS A 244 -22.80 -6.57 -3.68
N LYS A 245 -21.76 -5.93 -4.15
CA LYS A 245 -20.48 -6.61 -4.36
C LYS A 245 -19.69 -6.66 -3.05
N PRO A 246 -19.04 -7.79 -2.76
CA PRO A 246 -18.15 -7.86 -1.61
C PRO A 246 -17.00 -6.83 -1.76
N PRO A 247 -16.40 -6.39 -0.65
CA PRO A 247 -15.24 -5.51 -0.71
C PRO A 247 -14.14 -6.10 -1.60
N SER A 248 -13.53 -5.26 -2.43
CA SER A 248 -12.41 -5.72 -3.27
C SER A 248 -11.22 -6.12 -2.41
N PRO A 249 -10.48 -7.19 -2.76
CA PRO A 249 -9.23 -7.52 -2.09
C PRO A 249 -8.26 -6.33 -2.07
N PHE A 250 -7.47 -6.23 -1.01
CA PHE A 250 -6.50 -5.16 -0.87
C PHE A 250 -5.47 -5.17 -2.01
N THR A 251 -5.06 -3.99 -2.44
CA THR A 251 -3.78 -3.83 -3.13
C THR A 251 -2.69 -3.60 -2.08
N GLU A 252 -1.42 -3.72 -2.44
CA GLU A 252 -0.32 -3.45 -1.50
C GLU A 252 -0.41 -2.01 -0.96
N GLY A 253 -0.69 -1.02 -1.81
CA GLY A 253 -0.89 0.36 -1.39
C GLY A 253 -2.10 0.53 -0.45
N ALA A 254 -3.21 -0.17 -0.71
CA ALA A 254 -4.37 -0.13 0.17
C ALA A 254 -4.08 -0.78 1.54
N LEU A 255 -3.26 -1.83 1.58
CA LEU A 255 -2.85 -2.45 2.84
C LEU A 255 -1.89 -1.54 3.63
N ILE A 256 -0.92 -0.87 2.98
CA ILE A 256 -0.10 0.17 3.62
C ILE A 256 -0.99 1.26 4.24
N HIS A 257 -2.02 1.72 3.51
CA HIS A 257 -2.97 2.69 4.04
C HIS A 257 -3.74 2.17 5.26
N ALA A 258 -4.19 0.92 5.23
CA ALA A 258 -4.88 0.29 6.35
C ALA A 258 -3.95 0.14 7.57
N MET A 259 -2.69 -0.29 7.38
CA MET A 259 -1.68 -0.37 8.44
C MET A 259 -1.40 1.00 9.06
N LYS A 260 -1.22 2.05 8.25
CA LYS A 260 -0.98 3.42 8.72
C LYS A 260 -2.14 3.96 9.58
N ASN A 261 -3.37 3.58 9.28
CA ASN A 261 -4.56 4.06 9.96
C ASN A 261 -5.18 3.03 10.93
N ALA A 262 -4.48 1.92 11.18
CA ALA A 262 -4.88 0.95 12.20
C ALA A 262 -4.88 1.64 13.58
N GLY A 263 -5.83 1.30 14.43
CA GLY A 263 -6.00 1.93 15.75
C GLY A 263 -6.78 3.26 15.75
N LYS A 264 -6.85 4.01 14.64
CA LYS A 264 -7.65 5.25 14.57
C LYS A 264 -9.16 5.01 14.71
N LYS A 265 -9.63 3.79 14.47
CA LYS A 265 -11.04 3.40 14.58
C LYS A 265 -11.47 3.01 16.01
N ALA A 266 -10.52 2.75 16.89
CA ALA A 266 -10.77 2.21 18.22
C ALA A 266 -11.31 3.21 19.25
N GLY A 267 -11.68 4.43 18.88
CA GLY A 267 -12.41 5.39 19.72
C GLY A 267 -11.69 5.93 20.96
N GLN A 268 -10.70 5.22 21.47
CA GLN A 268 -10.01 5.55 22.73
C GLN A 268 -8.98 6.71 22.60
N SER A 269 -8.58 7.05 21.39
CA SER A 269 -7.52 8.03 21.15
C SER A 269 -7.95 9.50 21.22
N LYS A 270 -9.26 9.79 21.17
CA LYS A 270 -9.74 11.16 21.24
C LYS A 270 -9.70 11.77 22.66
N GLU A 271 -9.77 10.93 23.68
CA GLU A 271 -9.83 11.38 25.08
C GLU A 271 -8.46 11.72 25.67
N MET A 272 -7.36 11.20 25.10
CA MET A 272 -6.01 11.37 25.63
C MET A 272 -5.10 12.33 24.83
N GLY A 273 -5.57 12.91 23.72
CA GLY A 273 -4.75 13.81 22.90
C GLY A 273 -3.50 13.18 22.25
N LEU A 274 -3.33 11.86 22.36
CA LEU A 274 -2.17 11.15 21.85
C LEU A 274 -2.32 10.81 20.36
N LYS A 275 -1.26 11.01 19.60
CA LYS A 275 -1.19 10.61 18.18
C LYS A 275 -1.16 9.09 18.10
N VAL A 276 -2.29 8.47 17.73
CA VAL A 276 -2.37 7.01 17.58
C VAL A 276 -1.47 6.55 16.44
N MET A 277 -0.47 5.76 16.79
CA MET A 277 0.44 5.15 15.84
C MET A 277 -0.25 3.97 15.13
N GLY A 278 -0.02 3.81 13.81
CA GLY A 278 -0.51 2.64 13.09
C GLY A 278 0.33 1.40 13.35
N ILE A 279 0.05 0.32 12.59
CA ILE A 279 0.89 -0.89 12.62
C ILE A 279 2.17 -0.64 11.82
N GLY A 280 3.31 -0.82 12.45
CA GLY A 280 4.64 -0.61 11.88
C GLY A 280 4.94 0.85 11.56
N THR A 281 6.19 1.14 11.27
CA THR A 281 6.69 2.47 10.90
C THR A 281 6.76 2.64 9.38
N GLU A 282 7.00 3.85 8.91
CA GLU A 282 7.27 4.14 7.48
C GLU A 282 8.45 3.28 6.95
N ALA A 283 9.44 2.99 7.80
CA ALA A 283 10.60 2.18 7.41
C ALA A 283 10.28 0.68 7.28
N THR A 284 9.30 0.16 8.02
CA THR A 284 9.11 -1.29 8.21
C THR A 284 7.92 -1.86 7.44
N ARG A 285 6.87 -1.07 7.14
CA ARG A 285 5.63 -1.58 6.50
C ARG A 285 5.88 -2.31 5.19
N ALA A 286 6.73 -1.77 4.32
CA ALA A 286 7.05 -2.39 3.05
C ALA A 286 7.78 -3.74 3.22
N ASP A 287 8.71 -3.82 4.18
CA ASP A 287 9.47 -5.04 4.46
C ASP A 287 8.60 -6.12 5.11
N VAL A 288 7.63 -5.74 5.95
CA VAL A 288 6.64 -6.68 6.51
C VAL A 288 5.82 -7.32 5.40
N LEU A 289 5.32 -6.52 4.45
CA LEU A 289 4.59 -7.03 3.28
C LEU A 289 5.44 -8.00 2.45
N GLU A 290 6.70 -7.64 2.17
CA GLU A 290 7.62 -8.51 1.44
C GLU A 290 7.88 -9.82 2.19
N LYS A 291 8.07 -9.78 3.52
CA LYS A 291 8.23 -10.99 4.34
C LYS A 291 7.02 -11.91 4.22
N LEU A 292 5.80 -11.37 4.33
CA LEU A 292 4.57 -12.15 4.21
C LEU A 292 4.42 -12.81 2.84
N LYS A 293 4.79 -12.12 1.75
CA LYS A 293 4.81 -12.68 0.39
C LYS A 293 5.91 -13.74 0.21
N ASN A 294 7.13 -13.46 0.66
CA ASN A 294 8.26 -14.36 0.53
C ASN A 294 8.11 -15.65 1.36
N GLN A 295 7.38 -15.58 2.46
CA GLN A 295 7.04 -16.72 3.31
C GLN A 295 5.77 -17.45 2.85
N ASP A 296 5.19 -17.03 1.71
CA ASP A 296 3.98 -17.61 1.12
C ASP A 296 2.75 -17.54 2.04
N TYR A 297 2.64 -16.50 2.86
CA TYR A 297 1.39 -16.20 3.59
C TYR A 297 0.43 -15.36 2.74
N LEU A 298 0.98 -14.50 1.87
CA LEU A 298 0.23 -13.67 0.94
C LEU A 298 0.69 -13.92 -0.50
N LYS A 299 -0.26 -13.92 -1.43
CA LYS A 299 0.00 -13.99 -2.88
C LYS A 299 -0.53 -12.75 -3.57
N LEU A 300 0.30 -12.16 -4.43
CA LEU A 300 -0.09 -11.03 -5.28
C LEU A 300 -0.55 -11.54 -6.65
N THR A 301 -1.78 -11.21 -7.05
CA THR A 301 -2.34 -11.56 -8.35
C THR A 301 -3.05 -10.33 -8.93
N LYS A 302 -2.64 -9.87 -10.13
CA LYS A 302 -3.22 -8.69 -10.79
C LYS A 302 -3.32 -7.47 -9.85
N ASN A 303 -2.25 -7.18 -9.12
CA ASN A 303 -2.15 -6.11 -8.13
C ASN A 303 -3.15 -6.21 -6.95
N LYS A 304 -3.62 -7.41 -6.64
CA LYS A 304 -4.49 -7.70 -5.49
C LYS A 304 -3.84 -8.77 -4.62
N LEU A 305 -3.91 -8.57 -3.31
CA LEU A 305 -3.39 -9.48 -2.31
C LEU A 305 -4.45 -10.51 -1.93
N TYR A 306 -4.05 -11.75 -1.89
CA TYR A 306 -4.84 -12.89 -1.41
C TYR A 306 -4.08 -13.64 -0.34
N VAL A 307 -4.80 -14.07 0.69
CA VAL A 307 -4.25 -14.95 1.73
C VAL A 307 -4.14 -16.36 1.15
N THR A 308 -2.97 -16.98 1.26
CA THR A 308 -2.74 -18.37 0.86
C THR A 308 -3.31 -19.34 1.89
N ASP A 309 -3.35 -20.64 1.60
CA ASP A 309 -3.83 -21.63 2.59
C ASP A 309 -2.90 -21.67 3.80
N LYS A 310 -1.59 -21.55 3.60
CA LYS A 310 -0.62 -21.37 4.68
C LYS A 310 -0.89 -20.11 5.51
N GLY A 311 -1.27 -19.02 4.85
CA GLY A 311 -1.66 -17.77 5.52
C GLY A 311 -2.94 -17.92 6.32
N LYS A 312 -3.92 -18.66 5.81
CA LYS A 312 -5.17 -18.96 6.54
C LYS A 312 -4.92 -19.79 7.79
N GLU A 313 -4.03 -20.80 7.71
CA GLU A 313 -3.65 -21.59 8.88
C GLU A 313 -3.01 -20.74 9.97
N LEU A 314 -2.04 -19.86 9.59
CA LEU A 314 -1.47 -18.91 10.53
C LEU A 314 -2.55 -17.98 11.10
N GLY A 315 -3.48 -17.51 10.27
CA GLY A 315 -4.60 -16.66 10.68
C GLY A 315 -5.48 -17.32 11.71
N ARG A 316 -5.86 -18.59 11.52
CA ARG A 316 -6.68 -19.36 12.49
C ARG A 316 -5.99 -19.51 13.85
N VAL A 317 -4.67 -19.73 13.84
CA VAL A 317 -3.90 -19.81 15.09
C VAL A 317 -3.90 -18.49 15.83
N ILE A 318 -3.67 -17.39 15.09
CA ILE A 318 -3.59 -16.05 15.67
C ILE A 318 -4.97 -15.53 16.08
N GLU A 319 -6.03 -15.82 15.32
CA GLU A 319 -7.39 -15.34 15.59
C GLU A 319 -7.92 -15.80 16.96
N ASN A 320 -7.54 -17.00 17.38
CA ASN A 320 -7.86 -17.53 18.69
C ASN A 320 -7.02 -16.96 19.83
N ASP A 321 -6.07 -16.08 19.50
CA ASP A 321 -5.19 -15.42 20.45
C ASP A 321 -5.50 -13.93 20.55
N PRO A 322 -6.22 -13.47 21.59
CA PRO A 322 -6.60 -12.08 21.75
C PRO A 322 -5.42 -11.11 21.79
N LEU A 323 -4.25 -11.57 22.26
CA LEU A 323 -3.06 -10.72 22.34
C LEU A 323 -2.40 -10.54 20.96
N LEU A 324 -2.20 -11.64 20.22
CA LEU A 324 -1.52 -11.62 18.92
C LEU A 324 -2.40 -11.07 17.80
N SER A 325 -3.73 -11.21 17.90
CA SER A 325 -4.68 -10.71 16.91
C SER A 325 -5.10 -9.25 17.14
N ASN A 326 -4.79 -8.70 18.33
CA ASN A 326 -5.25 -7.35 18.69
C ASN A 326 -4.40 -6.26 18.04
N ILE A 327 -5.00 -5.59 17.06
CA ILE A 327 -4.40 -4.43 16.37
C ILE A 327 -4.15 -3.28 17.34
N ASP A 328 -5.07 -3.06 18.29
CA ASP A 328 -4.99 -1.96 19.24
C ASP A 328 -3.84 -2.14 20.23
N MET A 329 -3.50 -3.39 20.56
CA MET A 329 -2.34 -3.68 21.41
C MET A 329 -1.05 -3.22 20.73
N THR A 330 -0.83 -3.53 19.46
CA THR A 330 0.35 -3.08 18.72
C THR A 330 0.39 -1.56 18.65
N ALA A 331 -0.74 -0.92 18.36
CA ALA A 331 -0.83 0.55 18.35
C ALA A 331 -0.54 1.15 19.73
N SER A 332 -0.99 0.51 20.81
CA SER A 332 -0.71 0.95 22.20
C SER A 332 0.77 0.84 22.56
N LEU A 333 1.44 -0.24 22.15
CA LEU A 333 2.88 -0.39 22.36
C LEU A 333 3.70 0.66 21.59
N GLU A 334 3.34 0.93 20.33
CA GLU A 334 3.97 1.99 19.53
C GLU A 334 3.73 3.37 20.15
N THR A 335 2.52 3.63 20.65
CA THR A 335 2.20 4.88 21.36
C THR A 335 3.00 5.01 22.66
N ALA A 336 3.15 3.94 23.42
CA ALA A 336 3.96 3.95 24.64
C ALA A 336 5.45 4.19 24.35
N LEU A 337 5.99 3.62 23.27
CA LEU A 337 7.34 3.90 22.81
C LEU A 337 7.52 5.37 22.42
N HIS A 338 6.55 5.94 21.71
CA HIS A 338 6.56 7.37 21.35
C HIS A 338 6.54 8.25 22.60
N SER A 339 5.72 7.91 23.60
CA SER A 339 5.62 8.64 24.87
C SER A 339 6.93 8.68 25.68
N ILE A 340 7.82 7.68 25.50
CA ILE A 340 9.17 7.73 26.07
C ILE A 340 9.99 8.83 25.38
N GLY A 341 9.91 8.93 24.05
CA GLY A 341 10.60 9.99 23.29
C GLY A 341 10.15 11.40 23.66
N GLU A 342 8.86 11.55 24.00
CA GLU A 342 8.27 12.83 24.47
C GLU A 342 8.53 13.11 25.97
N GLY A 343 9.17 12.19 26.69
CA GLY A 343 9.43 12.33 28.12
C GLY A 343 8.18 12.19 29.02
N ILE A 344 7.07 11.67 28.48
CA ILE A 344 5.80 11.46 29.22
C ILE A 344 5.89 10.24 30.13
N THR A 345 6.63 9.21 29.74
CA THR A 345 6.88 7.98 30.51
C THR A 345 8.36 7.58 30.42
N THR A 346 8.77 6.61 31.25
CA THR A 346 10.16 6.13 31.27
C THR A 346 10.31 4.78 30.58
N GLN A 347 11.53 4.47 30.12
CA GLN A 347 11.87 3.16 29.58
C GLN A 347 11.64 2.05 30.60
N GLU A 348 11.96 2.31 31.89
CA GLU A 348 11.79 1.31 32.95
C GLU A 348 10.34 0.95 33.19
N GLU A 349 9.45 1.94 33.20
CA GLU A 349 8.01 1.71 33.33
C GLU A 349 7.45 0.94 32.13
N PHE A 350 7.83 1.30 30.92
CA PHE A 350 7.46 0.57 29.70
C PHE A 350 7.90 -0.89 29.77
N LEU A 351 9.18 -1.16 30.13
CA LEU A 351 9.71 -2.52 30.23
C LEU A 351 9.04 -3.33 31.35
N LYS A 352 8.70 -2.70 32.47
CA LYS A 352 7.95 -3.34 33.57
C LYS A 352 6.58 -3.77 33.10
N ASN A 353 5.84 -2.90 32.42
CA ASN A 353 4.52 -3.18 31.88
C ASN A 353 4.55 -4.29 30.80
N LEU A 354 5.52 -4.23 29.89
CA LEU A 354 5.72 -5.24 28.85
C LEU A 354 6.07 -6.61 29.44
N LYS A 355 6.97 -6.67 30.43
CA LYS A 355 7.29 -7.92 31.15
C LYS A 355 6.07 -8.50 31.87
N GLY A 356 5.28 -7.66 32.54
CA GLY A 356 4.06 -8.08 33.20
C GLY A 356 3.05 -8.66 32.22
N MET A 357 2.87 -8.02 31.06
CA MET A 357 2.00 -8.51 29.98
C MET A 357 2.46 -9.86 29.44
N ILE A 358 3.76 -10.03 29.18
CA ILE A 358 4.33 -11.30 28.69
C ILE A 358 4.19 -12.41 29.75
N GLN A 359 4.47 -12.11 31.01
CA GLN A 359 4.31 -13.09 32.10
C GLN A 359 2.87 -13.57 32.24
N LYS A 360 1.91 -12.64 32.22
CA LYS A 360 0.49 -12.96 32.26
C LYS A 360 0.09 -13.83 31.06
N TYR A 361 0.54 -13.48 29.86
CA TYR A 361 0.27 -14.24 28.65
C TYR A 361 0.80 -15.68 28.71
N ILE A 362 2.03 -15.88 29.20
CA ILE A 362 2.61 -17.22 29.36
C ILE A 362 1.84 -18.05 30.41
N GLN A 363 1.37 -17.43 31.49
CA GLN A 363 0.62 -18.11 32.55
C GLN A 363 -0.81 -18.48 32.12
N GLU A 364 -1.48 -17.61 31.39
CA GLU A 364 -2.88 -17.81 30.99
C GLU A 364 -3.05 -18.78 29.81
N LYS A 365 -1.99 -18.99 29.02
CA LYS A 365 -2.02 -19.90 27.87
C LYS A 365 -0.87 -20.91 27.91
N PRO A 366 -1.03 -22.01 28.67
CA PRO A 366 -0.20 -23.17 28.41
C PRO A 366 -0.54 -23.67 27.00
N TYR A 367 0.33 -23.39 26.05
CA TYR A 367 0.19 -23.92 24.68
C TYR A 367 0.17 -25.45 24.76
N ASP A 368 -0.95 -26.05 24.55
CA ASP A 368 -1.00 -27.48 24.25
C ASP A 368 -0.50 -27.68 22.83
N ILE A 369 0.82 -27.83 22.72
CA ILE A 369 1.53 -28.08 21.44
C ILE A 369 0.94 -29.32 20.73
N LYS A 370 0.29 -30.24 21.49
CA LYS A 370 -0.38 -31.39 20.91
C LYS A 370 -1.63 -31.04 20.10
N MET A 371 -2.37 -30.00 20.49
CA MET A 371 -3.51 -29.51 19.69
C MET A 371 -3.07 -28.83 18.38
N MET A 372 -1.86 -28.21 18.33
CA MET A 372 -1.32 -27.60 17.13
C MET A 372 -0.57 -28.60 16.23
N ALA A 373 -0.21 -29.76 16.72
CA ALA A 373 0.54 -30.79 15.98
C ALA A 373 -0.37 -31.74 15.17
N GLY A 374 -1.36 -31.16 14.53
CA GLY A 374 -1.83 -31.78 13.31
C GLY A 374 -3.01 -32.71 13.41
N THR A 375 -4.07 -32.32 12.77
CA THR A 375 -4.99 -33.20 12.08
C THR A 375 -4.21 -34.05 11.07
N GLU A 376 -4.66 -35.30 10.81
CA GLU A 376 -4.06 -36.18 9.78
C GLU A 376 -4.01 -35.48 8.40
N GLU A 377 -4.93 -34.57 8.10
CA GLU A 377 -4.95 -33.73 6.90
C GLU A 377 -3.70 -32.84 6.79
N TRP A 378 -3.24 -32.23 7.90
CA TRP A 378 -2.03 -31.41 7.91
C TRP A 378 -0.75 -32.25 7.68
N LYS A 379 -0.72 -33.48 8.20
CA LYS A 379 0.41 -34.40 7.95
C LYS A 379 0.45 -34.82 6.49
N VAL A 380 -0.70 -35.11 5.87
CA VAL A 380 -0.80 -35.49 4.45
C VAL A 380 -0.43 -34.31 3.54
N GLU A 381 -0.86 -33.10 3.86
CA GLU A 381 -0.55 -31.90 3.07
C GLU A 381 0.91 -31.48 3.23
N ARG A 382 1.47 -31.59 4.42
CA ARG A 382 2.90 -31.38 4.66
C ARG A 382 3.75 -32.39 3.87
N HIS A 383 3.35 -33.65 3.78
CA HIS A 383 4.02 -34.66 2.97
C HIS A 383 3.92 -34.34 1.47
N LYS A 384 2.77 -33.92 0.97
CA LYS A 384 2.58 -33.47 -0.43
C LYS A 384 3.43 -32.26 -0.75
N THR A 385 3.46 -31.25 0.11
CA THR A 385 4.26 -30.04 -0.06
C THR A 385 5.76 -30.35 0.01
N GLN A 386 6.19 -31.25 0.89
CA GLN A 386 7.60 -31.68 0.95
C GLN A 386 8.02 -32.46 -0.30
N GLN A 387 7.15 -33.32 -0.83
CA GLN A 387 7.42 -34.04 -2.10
C GLN A 387 7.47 -33.08 -3.29
N ALA A 388 6.58 -32.05 -3.33
CA ALA A 388 6.58 -31.04 -4.38
C ALA A 388 7.85 -30.15 -4.37
N LEU A 389 8.46 -29.93 -3.19
CA LEU A 389 9.69 -29.16 -3.01
C LEU A 389 10.96 -30.00 -3.08
N SER A 390 10.84 -31.33 -3.18
CA SER A 390 11.98 -32.22 -3.21
C SER A 390 12.76 -32.10 -4.53
N LEU A 391 14.05 -31.95 -4.40
CA LEU A 391 15.01 -31.96 -5.51
C LEU A 391 15.68 -33.32 -5.72
N GLY A 392 15.58 -34.24 -4.75
CA GLY A 392 16.17 -35.58 -4.78
C GLY A 392 16.48 -36.12 -3.39
N LYS A 393 17.19 -37.23 -3.32
CA LYS A 393 17.59 -37.89 -2.07
C LYS A 393 18.89 -37.31 -1.51
N CYS A 394 18.95 -37.23 -0.19
CA CYS A 394 20.15 -36.80 0.52
C CYS A 394 21.28 -37.86 0.38
N PRO A 395 22.48 -37.48 -0.09
CA PRO A 395 23.58 -38.41 -0.26
C PRO A 395 24.15 -38.96 1.06
N ARG A 396 23.81 -38.32 2.21
CA ARG A 396 24.29 -38.75 3.53
C ARG A 396 23.34 -39.71 4.24
N CYS A 397 22.03 -39.49 4.14
CA CYS A 397 21.04 -40.19 4.98
C CYS A 397 19.82 -40.69 4.22
N GLY A 398 19.69 -40.45 2.92
CA GLY A 398 18.59 -40.92 2.09
C GLY A 398 17.27 -40.19 2.22
N HIS A 399 17.11 -39.23 3.18
CA HIS A 399 15.92 -38.39 3.28
C HIS A 399 15.79 -37.45 2.09
N GLU A 400 14.63 -36.81 1.91
CA GLU A 400 14.42 -35.84 0.83
C GLU A 400 15.30 -34.60 1.02
N VAL A 401 15.85 -34.06 -0.08
CA VAL A 401 16.50 -32.75 -0.10
C VAL A 401 15.52 -31.71 -0.61
N LEU A 402 15.21 -30.74 0.24
CA LEU A 402 14.19 -29.72 -0.01
C LEU A 402 14.83 -28.40 -0.45
N ASP A 403 14.14 -27.73 -1.37
CA ASP A 403 14.45 -26.35 -1.76
C ASP A 403 14.09 -25.38 -0.64
N ARG A 404 15.06 -24.52 -0.22
CA ARG A 404 14.90 -23.48 0.80
C ARG A 404 15.14 -22.07 0.21
N ASN A 405 14.85 -21.87 -1.05
CA ASN A 405 15.05 -20.64 -1.82
C ASN A 405 16.52 -20.25 -2.06
N SER A 406 17.31 -19.97 -1.03
CA SER A 406 18.72 -19.58 -1.14
C SER A 406 19.69 -20.78 -1.06
N TYR A 407 19.25 -21.89 -0.52
CA TYR A 407 20.02 -23.12 -0.36
C TYR A 407 19.10 -24.35 -0.47
N ILE A 408 19.67 -25.53 -0.60
CA ILE A 408 18.98 -26.81 -0.47
C ILE A 408 19.45 -27.50 0.80
N SER A 409 18.57 -28.23 1.50
CA SER A 409 18.94 -28.97 2.72
C SER A 409 18.16 -30.26 2.88
N CYS A 410 18.77 -31.19 3.61
CA CYS A 410 18.12 -32.44 4.00
C CYS A 410 16.87 -32.19 4.88
N SER A 411 15.83 -33.00 4.71
CA SER A 411 14.59 -32.97 5.48
C SER A 411 14.65 -33.75 6.79
N ALA A 412 15.75 -34.43 7.11
CA ALA A 412 15.94 -35.13 8.37
C ALA A 412 15.75 -34.20 9.59
N LYS A 413 15.39 -34.76 10.74
CA LYS A 413 15.24 -33.99 11.97
C LYS A 413 16.51 -33.22 12.33
N ARG A 414 16.33 -32.08 12.98
CA ARG A 414 17.46 -31.21 13.40
C ARG A 414 18.44 -32.00 14.26
N GLY A 415 19.71 -32.09 13.81
CA GLY A 415 20.76 -32.85 14.47
C GLY A 415 21.05 -34.23 13.87
N GLU A 416 20.15 -34.82 13.08
CA GLU A 416 20.38 -36.15 12.45
C GLU A 416 21.15 -36.05 11.15
N CYS A 417 21.01 -34.95 10.39
CA CYS A 417 21.76 -34.72 9.16
C CYS A 417 21.98 -33.22 8.92
N THR A 418 23.24 -32.86 8.59
CA THR A 418 23.66 -31.49 8.36
C THR A 418 23.85 -31.16 6.88
N PHE A 419 23.39 -32.01 5.97
CA PHE A 419 23.55 -31.79 4.53
C PHE A 419 22.85 -30.53 4.06
N SER A 420 23.62 -29.60 3.48
CA SER A 420 23.10 -28.34 2.93
C SER A 420 24.06 -27.84 1.84
N ILE A 421 23.49 -27.26 0.77
CA ILE A 421 24.24 -26.65 -0.34
C ILE A 421 23.62 -25.29 -0.67
N SER A 422 24.47 -24.27 -0.79
CA SER A 422 24.02 -22.95 -1.30
C SER A 422 23.62 -23.04 -2.78
N LYS A 423 22.53 -22.39 -3.17
CA LYS A 423 22.14 -22.24 -4.58
C LYS A 423 23.02 -21.25 -5.34
N VAL A 424 23.83 -20.46 -4.65
CA VAL A 424 24.80 -19.53 -5.26
C VAL A 424 26.21 -19.97 -4.85
N ILE A 425 26.99 -20.33 -5.83
CA ILE A 425 28.39 -20.76 -5.67
C ILE A 425 29.25 -19.96 -6.65
N CYS A 426 30.35 -19.38 -6.18
CA CYS A 426 31.24 -18.56 -7.01
C CYS A 426 30.46 -17.54 -7.88
N GLN A 427 29.56 -16.77 -7.24
CA GLN A 427 28.68 -15.78 -7.87
C GLN A 427 27.69 -16.32 -8.91
N LYS A 428 27.63 -17.63 -9.12
CA LYS A 428 26.73 -18.27 -10.07
C LYS A 428 25.56 -18.97 -9.37
N LYS A 429 24.33 -18.68 -9.81
CA LYS A 429 23.13 -19.35 -9.30
C LYS A 429 22.92 -20.67 -10.03
N LEU A 430 22.81 -21.76 -9.26
CA LEU A 430 22.52 -23.09 -9.78
C LEU A 430 21.03 -23.23 -10.10
N SER A 431 20.70 -23.84 -11.24
CA SER A 431 19.33 -24.18 -11.61
C SER A 431 18.87 -25.44 -10.87
N ASP A 432 17.54 -25.58 -10.69
CA ASP A 432 16.98 -26.80 -10.10
C ASP A 432 17.32 -28.06 -10.91
N LYS A 433 17.44 -27.94 -12.23
CA LYS A 433 17.89 -29.02 -13.10
C LYS A 433 19.32 -29.46 -12.75
N THR A 434 20.23 -28.52 -12.55
CA THR A 434 21.61 -28.76 -12.15
C THR A 434 21.70 -29.42 -10.78
N LEU A 435 20.89 -28.93 -9.81
CA LEU A 435 20.84 -29.49 -8.46
C LEU A 435 20.26 -30.91 -8.44
N ARG A 436 19.22 -31.18 -9.22
CA ARG A 436 18.68 -32.54 -9.38
C ARG A 436 19.69 -33.49 -10.00
N SER A 437 20.43 -33.05 -11.04
CA SER A 437 21.53 -33.86 -11.64
C SER A 437 22.63 -34.15 -10.62
N LEU A 438 23.04 -33.16 -9.84
CA LEU A 438 24.03 -33.30 -8.79
C LEU A 438 23.62 -34.30 -7.70
N LEU A 439 22.37 -34.23 -7.24
CA LEU A 439 21.84 -35.14 -6.21
C LEU A 439 21.66 -36.57 -6.73
N LYS A 440 21.31 -36.73 -8.01
CA LYS A 440 21.07 -38.02 -8.64
C LYS A 440 22.34 -38.75 -9.02
N ASN A 441 23.30 -38.01 -9.60
CA ASN A 441 24.48 -38.57 -10.24
C ASN A 441 25.77 -38.28 -9.44
N SER A 442 25.66 -37.59 -8.30
CA SER A 442 26.79 -37.07 -7.50
C SER A 442 27.75 -36.17 -8.30
N ARG A 443 27.37 -35.75 -9.52
CA ARG A 443 28.17 -34.95 -10.44
C ARG A 443 27.26 -34.13 -11.35
N THR A 444 27.70 -32.93 -11.73
CA THR A 444 27.07 -32.12 -12.79
C THR A 444 27.81 -32.28 -14.11
N ASP A 445 27.15 -31.85 -15.20
CA ASP A 445 27.90 -31.56 -16.43
C ASP A 445 28.88 -30.41 -16.18
N LEU A 446 29.82 -30.21 -17.11
CA LEU A 446 30.77 -29.10 -17.07
C LEU A 446 30.03 -27.77 -17.11
N ILE A 447 30.19 -26.96 -16.07
CA ILE A 447 29.61 -25.64 -15.98
C ILE A 447 30.68 -24.61 -16.29
N LYS A 448 30.45 -23.81 -17.33
CA LYS A 448 31.41 -22.80 -17.78
C LYS A 448 31.25 -21.49 -17.02
N GLY A 449 32.36 -20.76 -16.85
CA GLY A 449 32.36 -19.38 -16.37
C GLY A 449 32.09 -19.24 -14.87
N TRP A 450 32.70 -20.03 -14.01
CA TRP A 450 32.77 -19.79 -12.57
C TRP A 450 33.72 -18.63 -12.29
N THR A 451 33.39 -17.80 -11.31
CA THR A 451 34.27 -16.70 -10.88
C THR A 451 34.92 -17.03 -9.55
N GLY A 452 36.20 -17.27 -9.57
CA GLY A 452 37.01 -17.55 -8.36
C GLY A 452 37.11 -16.34 -7.43
N LYS A 453 37.61 -16.56 -6.20
CA LYS A 453 37.83 -15.50 -5.20
C LYS A 453 38.80 -14.41 -5.68
N ASN A 454 39.71 -14.75 -6.58
CA ASN A 454 40.69 -13.84 -7.20
C ASN A 454 40.21 -13.21 -8.50
N GLY A 455 38.94 -13.32 -8.83
CA GLY A 455 38.30 -12.76 -10.05
C GLY A 455 38.59 -13.57 -11.32
N LYS A 456 39.41 -14.65 -11.27
CA LYS A 456 39.67 -15.49 -12.44
C LYS A 456 38.47 -16.36 -12.79
N ILE A 457 38.20 -16.45 -14.09
CA ILE A 457 37.10 -17.27 -14.62
C ILE A 457 37.67 -18.68 -14.90
N PHE A 458 36.90 -19.72 -14.54
CA PHE A 458 37.26 -21.11 -14.79
C PHE A 458 36.03 -21.97 -15.11
N ASP A 459 36.24 -23.11 -15.73
CA ASP A 459 35.22 -24.08 -16.06
C ASP A 459 35.46 -25.35 -15.21
N ALA A 460 34.39 -25.85 -14.57
CA ALA A 460 34.48 -27.04 -13.74
C ALA A 460 33.12 -27.72 -13.58
N ALA A 461 33.10 -29.03 -13.39
CA ALA A 461 31.94 -29.75 -12.89
C ALA A 461 31.87 -29.66 -11.36
N LEU A 462 30.66 -29.74 -10.78
CA LEU A 462 30.47 -29.92 -9.34
C LEU A 462 30.38 -31.44 -9.06
N VAL A 463 31.10 -31.91 -8.05
CA VAL A 463 31.08 -33.29 -7.58
C VAL A 463 30.76 -33.36 -6.10
N LEU A 464 29.89 -34.27 -5.73
CA LEU A 464 29.48 -34.56 -4.36
C LEU A 464 30.22 -35.83 -3.85
N ASN A 465 31.15 -35.62 -2.91
CA ASN A 465 31.86 -36.71 -2.22
C ASN A 465 31.47 -36.69 -0.73
N ASP A 466 30.81 -37.75 -0.25
CA ASP A 466 30.33 -37.88 1.13
C ASP A 466 29.51 -36.67 1.63
N GLY A 467 28.72 -36.08 0.72
CA GLY A 467 27.92 -34.91 1.00
C GLY A 467 28.72 -33.60 1.10
N SER A 468 29.96 -33.58 0.70
CA SER A 468 30.81 -32.40 0.52
C SER A 468 30.91 -32.05 -0.95
N LEU A 469 30.79 -30.75 -1.26
CA LEU A 469 30.78 -30.26 -2.64
C LEU A 469 32.18 -29.81 -3.05
N ASN A 470 32.66 -30.32 -4.18
CA ASN A 470 33.97 -30.02 -4.73
C ASN A 470 33.90 -29.64 -6.21
N PHE A 471 34.90 -28.92 -6.71
CA PHE A 471 35.07 -28.65 -8.13
C PHE A 471 35.95 -29.72 -8.75
N GLU A 472 35.49 -30.24 -9.88
CA GLU A 472 36.29 -31.11 -10.72
C GLU A 472 36.64 -30.37 -12.01
N PHE A 473 37.92 -30.14 -12.22
CA PHE A 473 38.45 -29.48 -13.41
C PHE A 473 38.66 -30.51 -14.52
N SER A 474 38.25 -30.17 -15.75
CA SER A 474 38.63 -30.99 -16.91
C SER A 474 40.14 -30.91 -17.09
N HIS A 475 40.82 -32.04 -16.96
CA HIS A 475 42.19 -32.13 -17.42
C HIS A 475 42.20 -31.98 -18.95
N ILE A 476 42.82 -30.90 -19.44
CA ILE A 476 43.12 -30.70 -20.85
C ILE A 476 44.29 -31.62 -21.20
#